data_75ee5b1563bded817b7b5543c62dbb08
#
_entry.id   75ee5b1563bded817b7b5543c62dbb08
#
_cell.length_a   1.000
_cell.length_b   1.000
_cell.length_c   1.000
_cell.angle_alpha   90.00
_cell.angle_beta   90.00
_cell.angle_gamma   90.00
#
_symmetry.space_group_name_H-M   'P 1'
#
loop_
_entity.id
_entity.type
_entity.pdbx_description
1 polymer ?
#
loop_
_entity_poly.entity_id
_entity_poly.type
_entity_poly.pdbx_seq_one_letter_code
_entity_poly.pdbx_strand_id
1 'polypeptide(L)'
;MKIVIAPDSYKESLSALAVAAAIEQGFCEIFPGAEYVKLPVADGGEGTVEAMVAATEGEIVRVRVTGPLGEPVEGFYGRSGDQKSAFIEMAAASGLEMVPPARRNPLKTTSWGTGELIRHALDAGVKHIIIGIGGSATNDGGAGMVQALGAKLLTEQGEQIGPGGGELDKLARIDISGLDKRLAGCRIEVACDVTNPLIGDEGATAVFGPQKGATPEMIARLDKALAHYAQIIARDLDIDVLNLAGGGAAGGMGAALYAFCGAELRQGIEIVTDALHLDQQVADADLVITGEGRIDSQTIHGKVPVGVAKIAKRYNKPVIGIAGSLTADVGVVHEHGIDAVFSVIYTVCTLEEALEEAAENVRMAARNIAAALKLGMEM
;
A
#
# COMPACT_ATOMS: atom_id res chain seq x y z
N MET A 1 8.70 -21.11 -23.99
CA MET A 1 7.51 -20.63 -23.27
C MET A 1 7.99 -19.75 -22.14
N LYS A 2 7.48 -18.51 -22.05
CA LYS A 2 7.75 -17.56 -20.97
C LYS A 2 6.50 -17.40 -20.10
N ILE A 3 6.66 -17.62 -18.81
CA ILE A 3 5.57 -17.54 -17.82
C ILE A 3 5.90 -16.40 -16.83
N VAL A 4 5.04 -15.39 -16.76
CA VAL A 4 5.12 -14.31 -15.78
C VAL A 4 4.25 -14.67 -14.59
N ILE A 5 4.82 -14.65 -13.39
CA ILE A 5 4.16 -14.98 -12.13
C ILE A 5 4.14 -13.72 -11.26
N ALA A 6 2.98 -13.09 -11.16
CA ALA A 6 2.77 -11.80 -10.51
C ALA A 6 1.65 -11.87 -9.46
N PRO A 7 1.83 -12.58 -8.34
CA PRO A 7 0.85 -12.71 -7.27
C PRO A 7 1.00 -11.61 -6.23
N ASP A 8 -0.07 -11.41 -5.45
CA ASP A 8 -0.04 -10.79 -4.14
C ASP A 8 0.35 -11.79 -3.04
N SER A 9 0.56 -11.30 -1.84
CA SER A 9 0.73 -12.11 -0.64
C SER A 9 -0.58 -12.85 -0.29
N TYR A 10 -0.43 -14.02 0.32
CA TYR A 10 -1.55 -14.68 0.99
C TYR A 10 -1.48 -14.31 2.47
N LYS A 11 -2.31 -13.34 2.87
CA LYS A 11 -2.30 -12.77 4.23
C LYS A 11 -2.30 -13.87 5.28
N GLU A 12 -1.52 -13.65 6.36
CA GLU A 12 -1.34 -14.57 7.48
C GLU A 12 -0.63 -15.90 7.13
N SER A 13 -0.14 -16.06 5.88
CA SER A 13 0.40 -17.34 5.42
C SER A 13 1.68 -17.19 4.58
N LEU A 14 1.63 -16.60 3.38
CA LEU A 14 2.78 -16.52 2.48
C LEU A 14 3.01 -15.09 1.97
N SER A 15 4.28 -14.68 1.92
CA SER A 15 4.67 -13.47 1.19
C SER A 15 4.44 -13.64 -0.31
N ALA A 16 4.27 -12.54 -1.05
CA ALA A 16 4.10 -12.59 -2.51
C ALA A 16 5.25 -13.32 -3.22
N LEU A 17 6.49 -13.17 -2.72
CA LEU A 17 7.65 -13.90 -3.23
C LEU A 17 7.55 -15.41 -2.98
N ALA A 18 7.11 -15.82 -1.80
CA ALA A 18 6.92 -17.24 -1.47
C ALA A 18 5.81 -17.88 -2.32
N VAL A 19 4.71 -17.16 -2.57
CA VAL A 19 3.65 -17.59 -3.49
C VAL A 19 4.21 -17.76 -4.90
N ALA A 20 4.94 -16.77 -5.42
CA ALA A 20 5.55 -16.86 -6.74
C ALA A 20 6.52 -18.03 -6.87
N ALA A 21 7.34 -18.28 -5.85
CA ALA A 21 8.28 -19.41 -5.81
C ALA A 21 7.55 -20.77 -5.80
N ALA A 22 6.47 -20.90 -5.03
CA ALA A 22 5.69 -22.14 -4.98
C ALA A 22 4.97 -22.43 -6.33
N ILE A 23 4.46 -21.38 -6.99
CA ILE A 23 3.87 -21.50 -8.34
C ILE A 23 4.93 -21.95 -9.34
N GLU A 24 6.12 -21.32 -9.36
CA GLU A 24 7.22 -21.70 -10.23
C GLU A 24 7.62 -23.17 -10.01
N GLN A 25 7.79 -23.61 -8.77
CA GLN A 25 8.13 -24.98 -8.44
C GLN A 25 7.12 -25.98 -9.03
N GLY A 26 5.81 -25.71 -8.84
CA GLY A 26 4.77 -26.59 -9.40
C GLY A 26 4.77 -26.64 -10.92
N PHE A 27 4.91 -25.49 -11.59
CA PHE A 27 4.97 -25.43 -13.05
C PHE A 27 6.24 -26.04 -13.62
N CYS A 28 7.38 -25.88 -12.95
CA CYS A 28 8.68 -26.43 -13.37
C CYS A 28 8.69 -27.95 -13.43
N GLU A 29 7.89 -28.64 -12.60
CA GLU A 29 7.73 -30.10 -12.67
C GLU A 29 7.16 -30.58 -14.03
N ILE A 30 6.36 -29.75 -14.70
CA ILE A 30 5.69 -30.06 -15.95
C ILE A 30 6.37 -29.40 -17.16
N PHE A 31 6.84 -28.15 -16.98
CA PHE A 31 7.51 -27.34 -18.01
C PHE A 31 8.93 -26.93 -17.58
N PRO A 32 9.85 -27.90 -17.40
CA PRO A 32 11.20 -27.58 -16.87
C PRO A 32 12.05 -26.70 -17.79
N GLY A 33 11.66 -26.56 -19.06
CA GLY A 33 12.35 -25.71 -20.04
C GLY A 33 11.70 -24.34 -20.25
N ALA A 34 10.68 -23.98 -19.46
CA ALA A 34 10.08 -22.65 -19.53
C ALA A 34 10.94 -21.60 -18.84
N GLU A 35 10.88 -20.36 -19.31
CA GLU A 35 11.41 -19.18 -18.64
C GLU A 35 10.38 -18.69 -17.62
N TYR A 36 10.77 -18.53 -16.38
CA TYR A 36 9.92 -18.06 -15.29
C TYR A 36 10.37 -16.67 -14.83
N VAL A 37 9.46 -15.69 -14.92
CA VAL A 37 9.68 -14.34 -14.41
C VAL A 37 8.80 -14.13 -13.20
N LYS A 38 9.41 -14.09 -12.02
CA LYS A 38 8.70 -13.84 -10.75
C LYS A 38 8.70 -12.35 -10.44
N LEU A 39 7.51 -11.76 -10.37
CA LEU A 39 7.29 -10.36 -10.04
C LEU A 39 6.25 -10.29 -8.92
N PRO A 40 6.68 -10.46 -7.64
CA PRO A 40 5.77 -10.25 -6.53
C PRO A 40 5.20 -8.83 -6.58
N VAL A 41 3.88 -8.72 -6.46
CA VAL A 41 3.12 -7.46 -6.60
C VAL A 41 2.40 -7.19 -5.28
N ALA A 42 1.99 -5.96 -5.07
CA ALA A 42 1.16 -5.53 -3.94
C ALA A 42 0.27 -4.35 -4.38
N ASP A 43 -0.71 -4.02 -3.56
CA ASP A 43 -1.67 -2.95 -3.83
C ASP A 43 -1.39 -1.63 -3.07
N GLY A 44 -0.22 -1.50 -2.45
CA GLY A 44 0.13 -0.34 -1.61
C GLY A 44 -0.23 -0.52 -0.13
N GLY A 45 -0.81 -1.66 0.23
CA GLY A 45 -1.08 -2.05 1.62
C GLY A 45 0.10 -2.75 2.28
N GLU A 46 -0.20 -3.54 3.31
CA GLU A 46 0.76 -4.36 4.05
C GLU A 46 1.48 -5.35 3.12
N GLY A 47 2.81 -5.45 3.28
CA GLY A 47 3.67 -6.32 2.46
C GLY A 47 4.16 -5.68 1.17
N THR A 48 3.79 -4.43 0.89
CA THR A 48 4.25 -3.71 -0.31
C THR A 48 5.75 -3.50 -0.27
N VAL A 49 6.32 -3.15 0.88
CA VAL A 49 7.78 -2.94 1.02
C VAL A 49 8.53 -4.22 0.70
N GLU A 50 8.14 -5.35 1.28
CA GLU A 50 8.77 -6.64 1.03
C GLU A 50 8.65 -7.07 -0.44
N ALA A 51 7.47 -6.91 -1.04
CA ALA A 51 7.24 -7.24 -2.45
C ALA A 51 8.13 -6.41 -3.37
N MET A 52 8.17 -5.09 -3.16
CA MET A 52 8.97 -4.16 -3.97
C MET A 52 10.48 -4.38 -3.79
N VAL A 53 10.93 -4.63 -2.56
CA VAL A 53 12.33 -4.96 -2.28
C VAL A 53 12.72 -6.25 -2.98
N ALA A 54 11.90 -7.30 -2.88
CA ALA A 54 12.16 -8.58 -3.54
C ALA A 54 12.20 -8.44 -5.08
N ALA A 55 11.24 -7.71 -5.65
CA ALA A 55 11.14 -7.54 -7.10
C ALA A 55 12.23 -6.63 -7.70
N THR A 56 12.83 -5.76 -6.90
CA THR A 56 13.91 -4.84 -7.33
C THR A 56 15.30 -5.25 -6.86
N GLU A 57 15.46 -6.45 -6.30
CA GLU A 57 16.71 -6.91 -5.69
C GLU A 57 17.29 -5.90 -4.69
N GLY A 58 16.38 -5.29 -3.93
CA GLY A 58 16.67 -4.23 -2.98
C GLY A 58 16.98 -4.73 -1.56
N GLU A 59 16.87 -3.82 -0.61
CA GLU A 59 17.10 -4.10 0.81
C GLU A 59 16.08 -3.42 1.71
N ILE A 60 15.83 -3.99 2.89
CA ILE A 60 15.05 -3.36 3.96
C ILE A 60 15.99 -2.57 4.85
N VAL A 61 15.71 -1.28 5.00
CA VAL A 61 16.46 -0.36 5.85
C VAL A 61 15.67 -0.12 7.14
N ARG A 62 16.24 -0.51 8.29
CA ARG A 62 15.64 -0.29 9.61
C ARG A 62 16.13 1.02 10.20
N VAL A 63 15.20 1.79 10.77
CA VAL A 63 15.46 3.14 11.29
C VAL A 63 14.73 3.34 12.61
N ARG A 64 15.39 3.93 13.59
CA ARG A 64 14.71 4.34 14.82
C ARG A 64 13.99 5.65 14.57
N VAL A 65 12.67 5.65 14.72
CA VAL A 65 11.79 6.79 14.47
C VAL A 65 10.80 6.99 15.62
N THR A 66 10.05 8.06 15.58
CA THR A 66 8.98 8.36 16.53
C THR A 66 7.73 7.55 16.16
N GLY A 67 7.26 6.74 17.08
CA GLY A 67 6.01 6.00 16.92
C GLY A 67 4.76 6.86 17.08
N PRO A 68 3.56 6.27 16.83
CA PRO A 68 2.30 7.02 16.86
C PRO A 68 1.94 7.58 18.25
N LEU A 69 2.51 7.04 19.32
CA LEU A 69 2.32 7.53 20.70
C LEU A 69 3.42 8.50 21.16
N GLY A 70 4.34 8.90 20.25
CA GLY A 70 5.46 9.79 20.58
C GLY A 70 6.67 9.08 21.19
N GLU A 71 6.63 7.76 21.36
CA GLU A 71 7.73 6.95 21.87
C GLU A 71 8.60 6.46 20.70
N PRO A 72 9.94 6.27 20.90
CA PRO A 72 10.80 5.73 19.87
C PRO A 72 10.43 4.29 19.52
N VAL A 73 10.33 3.98 18.22
CA VAL A 73 10.07 2.65 17.68
C VAL A 73 11.10 2.30 16.60
N GLU A 74 11.26 1.02 16.30
CA GLU A 74 11.95 0.59 15.11
C GLU A 74 10.98 0.64 13.93
N GLY A 75 11.20 1.58 13.02
CA GLY A 75 10.53 1.63 11.73
C GLY A 75 11.40 1.04 10.62
N PHE A 76 10.86 0.90 9.44
CA PHE A 76 11.60 0.42 8.27
C PHE A 76 11.03 0.99 6.97
N TYR A 77 11.83 0.94 5.92
CA TYR A 77 11.43 1.16 4.54
C TYR A 77 12.27 0.30 3.60
N GLY A 78 11.80 0.09 2.38
CA GLY A 78 12.55 -0.58 1.33
C GLY A 78 13.37 0.40 0.51
N ARG A 79 14.55 -0.03 0.04
CA ARG A 79 15.33 0.67 -0.97
C ARG A 79 15.56 -0.25 -2.16
N SER A 80 15.32 0.24 -3.38
CA SER A 80 15.57 -0.55 -4.60
C SER A 80 17.03 -0.91 -4.78
N GLY A 81 17.33 -1.99 -5.51
CA GLY A 81 18.70 -2.44 -5.76
C GLY A 81 19.57 -1.42 -6.50
N ASP A 82 18.97 -0.58 -7.35
CA ASP A 82 19.66 0.54 -8.01
C ASP A 82 19.80 1.79 -7.12
N GLN A 83 19.29 1.73 -5.89
CA GLN A 83 19.31 2.77 -4.85
C GLN A 83 18.59 4.08 -5.21
N LYS A 84 17.76 4.10 -6.26
CA LYS A 84 17.08 5.32 -6.72
C LYS A 84 15.70 5.50 -6.13
N SER A 85 15.07 4.41 -5.70
CA SER A 85 13.70 4.41 -5.17
C SER A 85 13.64 3.96 -3.72
N ALA A 86 12.72 4.53 -2.96
CA ALA A 86 12.33 4.06 -1.63
C ALA A 86 10.85 3.66 -1.61
N PHE A 87 10.57 2.61 -0.86
CA PHE A 87 9.23 2.06 -0.65
C PHE A 87 8.90 2.18 0.83
N ILE A 88 7.88 2.97 1.18
CA ILE A 88 7.52 3.29 2.55
C ILE A 88 6.09 2.83 2.81
N GLU A 89 5.87 2.03 3.82
CA GLU A 89 4.57 1.86 4.44
C GLU A 89 4.49 2.80 5.65
N MET A 90 3.55 3.75 5.65
CA MET A 90 3.42 4.66 6.78
C MET A 90 3.15 3.94 8.09
N ALA A 91 2.52 2.76 8.03
CA ALA A 91 2.22 1.91 9.17
C ALA A 91 3.48 1.40 9.89
N ALA A 92 4.64 1.36 9.22
CA ALA A 92 5.92 1.00 9.83
C ALA A 92 6.42 2.02 10.87
N ALA A 93 5.84 3.23 10.91
CA ALA A 93 6.16 4.28 11.89
C ALA A 93 4.93 4.86 12.57
N SER A 94 3.76 4.81 11.94
CA SER A 94 2.54 5.48 12.40
C SER A 94 1.32 4.57 12.33
N GLY A 95 1.54 3.25 12.43
CA GLY A 95 0.53 2.21 12.22
C GLY A 95 -0.37 1.95 13.41
N LEU A 96 -1.60 1.49 13.13
CA LEU A 96 -2.62 1.18 14.12
C LEU A 96 -2.24 -0.01 15.01
N GLU A 97 -1.51 -0.97 14.46
CA GLU A 97 -1.06 -2.16 15.19
C GLU A 97 -0.02 -1.83 16.28
N MET A 98 0.71 -0.72 16.11
CA MET A 98 1.62 -0.21 17.13
C MET A 98 0.90 0.37 18.35
N VAL A 99 -0.43 0.55 18.26
CA VAL A 99 -1.23 1.19 19.32
C VAL A 99 -2.18 0.16 19.94
N PRO A 100 -1.93 -0.31 21.17
CA PRO A 100 -2.85 -1.17 21.87
C PRO A 100 -4.27 -0.58 21.90
N PRO A 101 -5.33 -1.37 21.73
CA PRO A 101 -6.71 -0.87 21.65
C PRO A 101 -7.10 0.11 22.78
N ALA A 102 -6.64 -0.16 24.01
CA ALA A 102 -6.91 0.69 25.17
C ALA A 102 -6.18 2.05 25.14
N ARG A 103 -5.15 2.21 24.30
CA ARG A 103 -4.38 3.46 24.15
C ARG A 103 -4.71 4.23 22.86
N ARG A 104 -5.63 3.72 22.04
CA ARG A 104 -6.04 4.38 20.80
C ARG A 104 -6.73 5.70 21.09
N ASN A 105 -6.17 6.79 20.59
CA ASN A 105 -6.74 8.14 20.74
C ASN A 105 -6.25 9.05 19.59
N PRO A 106 -7.06 9.26 18.55
CA PRO A 106 -6.67 10.02 17.38
C PRO A 106 -6.50 11.54 17.63
N LEU A 107 -6.93 12.03 18.80
CA LEU A 107 -6.59 13.40 19.23
C LEU A 107 -5.10 13.57 19.56
N LYS A 108 -4.37 12.47 19.85
CA LYS A 108 -3.00 12.49 20.37
C LYS A 108 -1.99 11.78 19.49
N THR A 109 -2.42 10.79 18.68
CA THR A 109 -1.51 10.02 17.83
C THR A 109 -0.90 10.90 16.74
N THR A 110 0.41 10.72 16.49
CA THR A 110 1.20 11.55 15.58
C THR A 110 1.75 10.78 14.39
N SER A 111 1.78 11.42 13.23
CA SER A 111 2.43 10.95 12.00
C SER A 111 3.91 11.33 11.87
N TRP A 112 4.53 11.85 12.92
CA TRP A 112 5.91 12.37 12.92
C TRP A 112 6.91 11.35 12.36
N GLY A 113 6.85 10.09 12.78
CA GLY A 113 7.77 9.05 12.35
C GLY A 113 7.70 8.75 10.85
N THR A 114 6.55 8.91 10.21
CA THR A 114 6.43 8.81 8.75
C THR A 114 7.29 9.88 8.07
N GLY A 115 7.28 11.11 8.58
CA GLY A 115 8.17 12.17 8.09
C GLY A 115 9.65 11.87 8.29
N GLU A 116 10.00 11.22 9.41
CA GLU A 116 11.38 10.76 9.67
C GLU A 116 11.81 9.68 8.68
N LEU A 117 10.93 8.72 8.32
CA LEU A 117 11.22 7.72 7.28
C LEU A 117 11.47 8.38 5.92
N ILE A 118 10.62 9.34 5.52
CA ILE A 118 10.78 10.10 4.27
C ILE A 118 12.13 10.84 4.28
N ARG A 119 12.47 11.54 5.37
CA ARG A 119 13.72 12.26 5.50
C ARG A 119 14.92 11.35 5.40
N HIS A 120 14.88 10.20 6.07
CA HIS A 120 15.95 9.21 6.00
C HIS A 120 16.14 8.65 4.58
N ALA A 121 15.07 8.41 3.85
CA ALA A 121 15.13 8.01 2.44
C ALA A 121 15.76 9.11 1.56
N LEU A 122 15.41 10.39 1.80
CA LEU A 122 16.05 11.53 1.12
C LEU A 122 17.54 11.65 1.48
N ASP A 123 17.93 11.37 2.73
CA ASP A 123 19.33 11.33 3.17
C ASP A 123 20.13 10.25 2.45
N ALA A 124 19.49 9.11 2.13
CA ALA A 124 20.07 8.05 1.30
C ALA A 124 20.18 8.42 -0.20
N GLY A 125 19.67 9.58 -0.61
CA GLY A 125 19.82 10.12 -1.97
C GLY A 125 18.81 9.63 -2.99
N VAL A 126 17.73 8.96 -2.58
CA VAL A 126 16.67 8.49 -3.49
C VAL A 126 16.02 9.66 -4.22
N LYS A 127 15.48 9.39 -5.40
CA LYS A 127 14.81 10.37 -6.27
C LYS A 127 13.35 10.03 -6.54
N HIS A 128 12.93 8.86 -6.09
CA HIS A 128 11.57 8.39 -6.20
C HIS A 128 11.14 7.72 -4.89
N ILE A 129 10.01 8.12 -4.35
CA ILE A 129 9.44 7.55 -3.13
C ILE A 129 8.02 7.09 -3.43
N ILE A 130 7.74 5.83 -3.14
CA ILE A 130 6.41 5.26 -3.18
C ILE A 130 5.98 5.06 -1.73
N ILE A 131 4.83 5.63 -1.35
CA ILE A 131 4.32 5.58 0.02
C ILE A 131 2.95 4.92 0.03
N GLY A 132 2.84 3.78 0.72
CA GLY A 132 1.58 3.18 1.10
C GLY A 132 1.05 3.85 2.38
N ILE A 133 -0.21 4.27 2.37
CA ILE A 133 -0.81 5.00 3.50
C ILE A 133 -1.91 4.23 4.23
N GLY A 134 -2.02 2.92 3.98
CA GLY A 134 -2.92 2.02 4.72
C GLY A 134 -2.52 1.81 6.19
N GLY A 135 -3.44 1.32 7.01
CA GLY A 135 -3.17 0.88 8.38
C GLY A 135 -2.83 1.99 9.39
N SER A 136 -3.17 3.25 9.16
CA SER A 136 -2.80 4.39 10.01
C SER A 136 -3.46 4.40 11.39
N ALA A 137 -2.71 4.80 12.43
CA ALA A 137 -3.22 5.11 13.78
C ALA A 137 -3.63 6.58 13.94
N THR A 138 -3.30 7.43 12.98
CA THR A 138 -3.31 8.89 13.11
C THR A 138 -4.51 9.54 12.45
N ASN A 139 -4.90 10.71 12.95
CA ASN A 139 -5.92 11.58 12.38
C ASN A 139 -5.49 13.05 12.51
N ASP A 140 -4.19 13.28 12.34
CA ASP A 140 -3.54 14.58 12.52
C ASP A 140 -3.34 15.35 11.20
N GLY A 141 -4.03 14.93 10.12
CA GLY A 141 -3.88 15.57 8.82
C GLY A 141 -2.47 15.46 8.24
N GLY A 142 -1.63 14.54 8.74
CA GLY A 142 -0.21 14.47 8.39
C GLY A 142 0.64 15.60 9.01
N ALA A 143 0.10 16.33 10.00
CA ALA A 143 0.81 17.46 10.62
C ALA A 143 2.17 17.06 11.21
N GLY A 144 2.21 15.96 11.97
CA GLY A 144 3.49 15.46 12.50
C GLY A 144 4.49 15.14 11.39
N MET A 145 4.05 14.52 10.31
CA MET A 145 4.89 14.19 9.16
C MET A 145 5.53 15.45 8.55
N VAL A 146 4.73 16.49 8.27
CA VAL A 146 5.25 17.70 7.63
C VAL A 146 6.14 18.51 8.58
N GLN A 147 5.86 18.48 9.90
CA GLN A 147 6.75 19.07 10.91
C GLN A 147 8.11 18.36 10.95
N ALA A 148 8.13 17.01 10.89
CA ALA A 148 9.38 16.24 10.82
C ALA A 148 10.18 16.52 9.54
N LEU A 149 9.51 16.91 8.45
CA LEU A 149 10.11 17.34 7.19
C LEU A 149 10.54 18.81 7.18
N GLY A 150 10.34 19.54 8.29
CA GLY A 150 10.84 20.90 8.48
C GLY A 150 9.81 22.01 8.29
N ALA A 151 8.55 21.71 8.00
CA ALA A 151 7.50 22.72 8.01
C ALA A 151 7.22 23.18 9.44
N LYS A 152 6.83 24.44 9.59
CA LYS A 152 6.39 24.99 10.88
C LYS A 152 4.88 25.22 10.83
N LEU A 153 4.19 24.55 11.73
CA LEU A 153 2.76 24.70 11.96
C LEU A 153 2.58 25.51 13.24
N LEU A 154 2.27 26.80 13.10
CA LEU A 154 2.39 27.77 14.17
C LEU A 154 1.03 28.20 14.73
N THR A 155 0.98 28.37 16.06
CA THR A 155 -0.11 29.01 16.79
C THR A 155 -0.12 30.52 16.55
N GLU A 156 -1.14 31.24 17.06
CA GLU A 156 -1.17 32.72 17.07
C GLU A 156 0.03 33.33 17.79
N GLN A 157 0.57 32.62 18.78
CA GLN A 157 1.77 33.06 19.54
C GLN A 157 3.08 32.78 18.81
N GLY A 158 3.04 32.11 17.66
CA GLY A 158 4.22 31.75 16.87
C GLY A 158 4.96 30.49 17.36
N GLU A 159 4.35 29.71 18.23
CA GLU A 159 4.86 28.43 18.72
C GLU A 159 4.38 27.27 17.80
N GLN A 160 5.17 26.21 17.68
CA GLN A 160 4.73 25.00 17.00
C GLN A 160 3.53 24.37 17.72
N ILE A 161 2.53 23.92 16.96
CA ILE A 161 1.45 23.10 17.53
C ILE A 161 2.00 21.77 18.05
N GLY A 162 1.34 21.21 19.05
CA GLY A 162 1.68 19.89 19.59
C GLY A 162 1.30 18.73 18.66
N PRO A 163 1.61 17.47 19.06
CA PRO A 163 1.27 16.29 18.31
C PRO A 163 -0.22 15.92 18.39
N GLY A 164 -0.72 15.34 17.32
CA GLY A 164 -2.06 14.77 17.22
C GLY A 164 -3.11 15.69 16.62
N GLY A 165 -4.21 15.07 16.17
CA GLY A 165 -5.29 15.78 15.48
C GLY A 165 -5.99 16.83 16.35
N GLY A 166 -5.97 16.66 17.66
CA GLY A 166 -6.54 17.63 18.61
C GLY A 166 -5.80 18.95 18.72
N GLU A 167 -4.60 19.07 18.15
CA GLU A 167 -3.82 20.28 18.17
C GLU A 167 -4.04 21.16 16.91
N LEU A 168 -4.65 20.60 15.87
CA LEU A 168 -4.91 21.30 14.61
C LEU A 168 -5.84 22.51 14.78
N ASP A 169 -6.73 22.51 15.78
CA ASP A 169 -7.62 23.63 16.07
C ASP A 169 -6.86 24.89 16.59
N LYS A 170 -5.59 24.75 17.01
CA LYS A 170 -4.72 25.84 17.43
C LYS A 170 -3.86 26.42 16.31
N LEU A 171 -3.88 25.81 15.13
CA LEU A 171 -3.08 26.27 14.01
C LEU A 171 -3.53 27.64 13.52
N ALA A 172 -2.60 28.58 13.44
CA ALA A 172 -2.85 29.93 12.93
C ALA A 172 -2.09 30.22 11.62
N ARG A 173 -0.92 29.62 11.42
CA ARG A 173 -0.07 29.87 10.25
C ARG A 173 0.80 28.67 9.89
N ILE A 174 1.01 28.47 8.59
CA ILE A 174 1.96 27.52 8.02
C ILE A 174 3.18 28.28 7.46
N ASP A 175 4.38 27.83 7.81
CA ASP A 175 5.65 28.34 7.26
C ASP A 175 6.45 27.15 6.70
N ILE A 176 6.58 27.09 5.38
CA ILE A 176 7.32 26.05 4.68
C ILE A 176 8.75 26.44 4.33
N SER A 177 9.26 27.56 4.84
CA SER A 177 10.63 28.03 4.54
C SER A 177 11.72 27.04 4.98
N GLY A 178 11.41 26.23 6.00
CA GLY A 178 12.28 25.17 6.53
C GLY A 178 12.02 23.78 5.95
N LEU A 179 11.02 23.64 5.06
CA LEU A 179 10.68 22.35 4.46
C LEU A 179 11.86 21.81 3.66
N ASP A 180 12.10 20.50 3.75
CA ASP A 180 13.23 19.84 3.09
C ASP A 180 13.21 20.09 1.57
N LYS A 181 14.19 20.85 1.09
CA LYS A 181 14.26 21.28 -0.31
C LYS A 181 14.43 20.12 -1.30
N ARG A 182 14.87 18.95 -0.83
CA ARG A 182 15.03 17.76 -1.66
C ARG A 182 13.70 17.17 -2.12
N LEU A 183 12.61 17.47 -1.43
CA LEU A 183 11.25 17.09 -1.83
C LEU A 183 10.91 17.62 -3.23
N ALA A 184 11.31 18.84 -3.57
CA ALA A 184 11.06 19.43 -4.88
C ALA A 184 11.76 18.69 -6.04
N GLY A 185 12.81 17.92 -5.75
CA GLY A 185 13.56 17.13 -6.74
C GLY A 185 13.31 15.62 -6.61
N CYS A 186 12.36 15.20 -5.80
CA CYS A 186 11.99 13.81 -5.57
C CYS A 186 10.56 13.57 -6.06
N ARG A 187 10.37 12.56 -6.92
CA ARG A 187 9.03 12.13 -7.29
C ARG A 187 8.42 11.36 -6.11
N ILE A 188 7.24 11.74 -5.68
CA ILE A 188 6.53 11.08 -4.59
C ILE A 188 5.17 10.61 -5.10
N GLU A 189 4.94 9.32 -5.03
CA GLU A 189 3.67 8.68 -5.37
C GLU A 189 3.07 8.05 -4.13
N VAL A 190 1.78 8.28 -3.93
CA VAL A 190 1.02 7.77 -2.79
C VAL A 190 0.06 6.70 -3.26
N ALA A 191 0.28 5.47 -2.81
CA ALA A 191 -0.64 4.36 -3.03
C ALA A 191 -1.89 4.59 -2.16
N CYS A 192 -2.98 4.98 -2.83
CA CYS A 192 -4.24 5.35 -2.20
C CYS A 192 -5.41 4.77 -2.99
N ASP A 193 -6.03 3.71 -2.47
CA ASP A 193 -7.16 3.02 -3.12
C ASP A 193 -8.52 3.50 -2.64
N VAL A 194 -8.54 4.53 -1.77
CA VAL A 194 -9.76 5.17 -1.29
C VAL A 194 -9.89 6.57 -1.88
N THR A 195 -11.12 6.99 -2.12
CA THR A 195 -11.46 8.31 -2.68
C THR A 195 -12.05 9.27 -1.65
N ASN A 196 -12.07 8.86 -0.37
CA ASN A 196 -12.65 9.63 0.72
C ASN A 196 -12.06 11.05 0.77
N PRO A 197 -12.90 12.10 0.82
CA PRO A 197 -12.45 13.48 0.99
C PRO A 197 -11.90 13.68 2.41
N LEU A 198 -11.30 14.83 2.65
CA LEU A 198 -10.70 15.14 3.94
C LEU A 198 -11.71 15.18 5.08
N ILE A 199 -12.89 15.75 4.85
CA ILE A 199 -13.90 16.03 5.88
C ILE A 199 -15.31 15.58 5.43
N GLY A 200 -16.26 15.67 6.36
CA GLY A 200 -17.67 15.35 6.13
C GLY A 200 -18.02 13.89 6.43
N ASP A 201 -19.24 13.47 6.08
CA ASP A 201 -19.75 12.12 6.42
C ASP A 201 -18.93 10.98 5.79
N GLU A 202 -18.32 11.22 4.65
CA GLU A 202 -17.41 10.30 3.96
C GLU A 202 -15.92 10.64 4.19
N GLY A 203 -15.64 11.57 5.09
CA GLY A 203 -14.31 12.10 5.36
C GLY A 203 -13.45 11.20 6.23
N ALA A 204 -12.19 11.62 6.40
CA ALA A 204 -11.15 10.92 7.15
C ALA A 204 -11.60 10.45 8.52
N THR A 205 -12.20 11.35 9.29
CA THR A 205 -12.55 11.08 10.69
C THR A 205 -13.83 10.27 10.81
N ALA A 206 -14.86 10.60 10.02
CA ALA A 206 -16.16 9.91 10.08
C ALA A 206 -16.00 8.41 9.72
N VAL A 207 -15.26 8.12 8.65
CA VAL A 207 -15.12 6.75 8.14
C VAL A 207 -14.05 5.96 8.90
N PHE A 208 -12.87 6.54 9.13
CA PHE A 208 -11.72 5.80 9.66
C PHE A 208 -11.40 6.11 11.13
N GLY A 209 -12.02 7.13 11.73
CA GLY A 209 -11.81 7.51 13.12
C GLY A 209 -12.23 6.45 14.15
N PRO A 210 -13.37 5.76 14.00
CA PRO A 210 -13.84 4.78 14.98
C PRO A 210 -12.84 3.67 15.27
N GLN A 211 -12.20 3.08 14.25
CA GLN A 211 -11.17 2.05 14.43
C GLN A 211 -9.92 2.55 15.17
N LYS A 212 -9.67 3.86 15.13
CA LYS A 212 -8.56 4.54 15.82
C LYS A 212 -8.94 4.98 17.23
N GLY A 213 -10.13 4.60 17.71
CA GLY A 213 -10.62 4.91 19.04
C GLY A 213 -11.36 6.24 19.17
N ALA A 214 -11.79 6.86 18.05
CA ALA A 214 -12.59 8.08 18.12
C ALA A 214 -14.00 7.82 18.64
N THR A 215 -14.41 8.61 19.64
CA THR A 215 -15.81 8.71 20.07
C THR A 215 -16.59 9.65 19.14
N PRO A 216 -17.95 9.64 19.17
CA PRO A 216 -18.73 10.60 18.37
C PRO A 216 -18.34 12.06 18.60
N GLU A 217 -18.01 12.45 19.83
CA GLU A 217 -17.57 13.80 20.17
C GLU A 217 -16.20 14.10 19.57
N MET A 218 -15.27 13.12 19.60
CA MET A 218 -13.96 13.25 18.96
C MET A 218 -14.09 13.36 17.43
N ILE A 219 -15.00 12.60 16.82
CA ILE A 219 -15.25 12.67 15.37
C ILE A 219 -15.65 14.10 14.98
N ALA A 220 -16.64 14.67 15.65
CA ALA A 220 -17.09 16.03 15.36
C ALA A 220 -15.98 17.09 15.59
N ARG A 221 -15.14 16.91 16.61
CA ARG A 221 -14.01 17.81 16.87
C ARG A 221 -12.91 17.69 15.83
N LEU A 222 -12.50 16.46 15.52
CA LEU A 222 -11.42 16.20 14.55
C LEU A 222 -11.80 16.60 13.13
N ASP A 223 -13.07 16.40 12.73
CA ASP A 223 -13.55 16.84 11.42
C ASP A 223 -13.45 18.36 11.27
N LYS A 224 -13.87 19.11 12.30
CA LYS A 224 -13.72 20.58 12.33
C LYS A 224 -12.24 21.00 12.33
N ALA A 225 -11.37 20.29 13.05
CA ALA A 225 -9.95 20.58 13.11
C ALA A 225 -9.26 20.34 11.76
N LEU A 226 -9.63 19.29 11.04
CA LEU A 226 -9.18 19.03 9.66
C LEU A 226 -9.72 20.09 8.68
N ALA A 227 -10.98 20.52 8.82
CA ALA A 227 -11.53 21.60 8.02
C ALA A 227 -10.77 22.91 8.21
N HIS A 228 -10.46 23.26 9.47
CA HIS A 228 -9.63 24.41 9.81
C HIS A 228 -8.23 24.30 9.20
N TYR A 229 -7.57 23.14 9.35
CA TYR A 229 -6.26 22.86 8.75
C TYR A 229 -6.27 23.07 7.23
N ALA A 230 -7.28 22.55 6.54
CA ALA A 230 -7.43 22.74 5.09
C ALA A 230 -7.60 24.21 4.70
N GLN A 231 -8.34 25.00 5.49
CA GLN A 231 -8.48 26.45 5.25
C GLN A 231 -7.14 27.19 5.38
N ILE A 232 -6.31 26.79 6.37
CA ILE A 232 -4.99 27.38 6.55
C ILE A 232 -4.04 26.95 5.41
N ILE A 233 -4.11 25.69 4.96
CA ILE A 233 -3.36 25.19 3.79
C ILE A 233 -3.73 26.02 2.55
N ALA A 234 -5.02 26.21 2.29
CA ALA A 234 -5.50 26.99 1.14
C ALA A 234 -5.01 28.44 1.20
N ARG A 235 -5.06 29.06 2.38
CA ARG A 235 -4.62 30.45 2.57
C ARG A 235 -3.13 30.65 2.43
N ASP A 236 -2.32 29.76 3.04
CA ASP A 236 -0.87 29.96 3.17
C ASP A 236 -0.05 29.32 2.05
N LEU A 237 -0.58 28.24 1.42
CA LEU A 237 0.08 27.52 0.34
C LEU A 237 -0.60 27.68 -1.01
N ASP A 238 -1.78 28.30 -1.08
CA ASP A 238 -2.61 28.43 -2.29
C ASP A 238 -3.00 27.06 -2.91
N ILE A 239 -3.27 26.07 -2.04
CA ILE A 239 -3.63 24.69 -2.43
C ILE A 239 -4.94 24.29 -1.75
N ASP A 240 -5.96 23.93 -2.53
CA ASP A 240 -7.22 23.39 -2.01
C ASP A 240 -7.11 21.85 -1.87
N VAL A 241 -7.33 21.35 -0.65
CA VAL A 241 -7.31 19.92 -0.31
C VAL A 241 -8.65 19.39 0.19
N LEU A 242 -9.69 20.23 0.31
CA LEU A 242 -10.97 19.82 0.89
C LEU A 242 -11.65 18.72 0.11
N ASN A 243 -11.64 18.83 -1.23
CA ASN A 243 -12.33 17.93 -2.15
C ASN A 243 -11.35 16.97 -2.87
N LEU A 244 -10.08 16.91 -2.41
CA LEU A 244 -9.11 16.02 -3.00
C LEU A 244 -9.51 14.56 -2.80
N ALA A 245 -9.73 13.82 -3.87
CA ALA A 245 -10.01 12.40 -3.80
C ALA A 245 -8.82 11.68 -3.13
N GLY A 246 -9.09 10.91 -2.07
CA GLY A 246 -8.06 10.29 -1.24
C GLY A 246 -7.39 11.23 -0.23
N GLY A 247 -7.77 12.51 -0.20
CA GLY A 247 -7.25 13.47 0.78
C GLY A 247 -7.51 13.06 2.23
N GLY A 248 -8.62 12.35 2.48
CA GLY A 248 -8.98 11.81 3.79
C GLY A 248 -8.23 10.54 4.19
N ALA A 249 -7.54 9.89 3.27
CA ALA A 249 -6.79 8.67 3.57
C ALA A 249 -5.77 8.91 4.69
N ALA A 250 -5.58 7.90 5.53
CA ALA A 250 -4.67 7.94 6.67
C ALA A 250 -4.90 9.15 7.60
N GLY A 251 -6.16 9.47 7.86
CA GLY A 251 -6.50 10.58 8.76
C GLY A 251 -6.09 11.95 8.25
N GLY A 252 -6.12 12.14 6.92
CA GLY A 252 -5.75 13.38 6.24
C GLY A 252 -4.30 13.44 5.77
N MET A 253 -3.51 12.38 5.94
CA MET A 253 -2.13 12.36 5.46
C MET A 253 -2.06 12.46 3.93
N GLY A 254 -3.04 11.90 3.19
CA GLY A 254 -3.13 12.05 1.74
C GLY A 254 -3.13 13.52 1.32
N ALA A 255 -3.93 14.35 1.99
CA ALA A 255 -3.97 15.81 1.75
C ALA A 255 -2.63 16.48 2.03
N ALA A 256 -1.95 16.11 3.13
CA ALA A 256 -0.65 16.70 3.48
C ALA A 256 0.46 16.30 2.49
N LEU A 257 0.53 15.04 2.07
CA LEU A 257 1.49 14.56 1.07
C LEU A 257 1.29 15.33 -0.25
N TYR A 258 0.04 15.52 -0.67
CA TYR A 258 -0.26 16.33 -1.86
C TYR A 258 0.21 17.77 -1.69
N ALA A 259 -0.20 18.46 -0.59
CA ALA A 259 0.02 19.89 -0.42
C ALA A 259 1.47 20.28 -0.11
N PHE A 260 2.18 19.49 0.69
CA PHE A 260 3.52 19.84 1.15
C PHE A 260 4.65 19.13 0.39
N CYS A 261 4.37 17.94 -0.13
CA CYS A 261 5.38 17.14 -0.81
C CYS A 261 5.19 17.09 -2.32
N GLY A 262 4.12 17.69 -2.85
CA GLY A 262 3.80 17.62 -4.28
C GLY A 262 3.53 16.19 -4.75
N ALA A 263 3.04 15.33 -3.87
CA ALA A 263 2.81 13.92 -4.16
C ALA A 263 1.61 13.71 -5.08
N GLU A 264 1.70 12.68 -5.92
CA GLU A 264 0.61 12.19 -6.76
C GLU A 264 -0.11 11.03 -6.07
N LEU A 265 -1.44 11.14 -5.85
CA LEU A 265 -2.25 10.07 -5.32
C LEU A 265 -2.74 9.19 -6.48
N ARG A 266 -2.42 7.91 -6.45
CA ARG A 266 -2.77 6.93 -7.49
C ARG A 266 -3.18 5.61 -6.85
N GLN A 267 -3.85 4.75 -7.61
CA GLN A 267 -4.11 3.37 -7.17
C GLN A 267 -2.79 2.64 -6.93
N GLY A 268 -2.71 1.91 -5.81
CA GLY A 268 -1.49 1.23 -5.41
C GLY A 268 -1.00 0.22 -6.43
N ILE A 269 -1.94 -0.56 -7.00
CA ILE A 269 -1.60 -1.54 -8.04
C ILE A 269 -0.99 -0.89 -9.30
N GLU A 270 -1.44 0.29 -9.70
CA GLU A 270 -0.88 0.99 -10.86
C GLU A 270 0.56 1.45 -10.58
N ILE A 271 0.80 2.04 -9.41
CA ILE A 271 2.14 2.49 -9.00
C ILE A 271 3.12 1.32 -8.97
N VAL A 272 2.71 0.22 -8.32
CA VAL A 272 3.57 -0.95 -8.15
C VAL A 272 3.87 -1.61 -9.49
N THR A 273 2.88 -1.81 -10.34
CA THR A 273 3.08 -2.44 -11.65
C THR A 273 3.91 -1.56 -12.61
N ASP A 274 3.75 -0.24 -12.54
CA ASP A 274 4.58 0.72 -13.29
C ASP A 274 6.04 0.65 -12.81
N ALA A 275 6.26 0.67 -11.50
CA ALA A 275 7.60 0.62 -10.92
C ALA A 275 8.33 -0.71 -11.20
N LEU A 276 7.60 -1.80 -11.35
CA LEU A 276 8.12 -3.13 -11.70
C LEU A 276 8.24 -3.35 -13.21
N HIS A 277 7.82 -2.38 -14.03
CA HIS A 277 7.77 -2.53 -15.49
C HIS A 277 7.03 -3.80 -15.94
N LEU A 278 5.93 -4.13 -15.25
CA LEU A 278 5.17 -5.35 -15.51
C LEU A 278 4.69 -5.45 -16.96
N ASP A 279 4.31 -4.35 -17.57
CA ASP A 279 3.91 -4.25 -18.98
C ASP A 279 4.97 -4.80 -19.93
N GLN A 280 6.26 -4.48 -19.70
CA GLN A 280 7.37 -4.96 -20.51
C GLN A 280 7.58 -6.47 -20.35
N GLN A 281 7.42 -7.00 -19.13
CA GLN A 281 7.58 -8.42 -18.86
C GLN A 281 6.45 -9.27 -19.44
N VAL A 282 5.24 -8.69 -19.47
CA VAL A 282 4.05 -9.38 -19.99
C VAL A 282 3.98 -9.33 -21.51
N ALA A 283 4.54 -8.33 -22.16
CA ALA A 283 4.44 -8.12 -23.61
C ALA A 283 4.84 -9.35 -24.44
N ASP A 284 5.87 -10.07 -24.02
CA ASP A 284 6.39 -11.29 -24.70
C ASP A 284 6.09 -12.59 -23.92
N ALA A 285 5.28 -12.54 -22.84
CA ALA A 285 4.86 -13.72 -22.12
C ALA A 285 3.91 -14.61 -22.93
N ASP A 286 3.94 -15.91 -22.69
CA ASP A 286 2.97 -16.86 -23.20
C ASP A 286 1.80 -17.06 -22.23
N LEU A 287 2.07 -16.90 -20.92
CA LEU A 287 1.09 -17.06 -19.85
C LEU A 287 1.40 -16.09 -18.71
N VAL A 288 0.38 -15.51 -18.12
CA VAL A 288 0.46 -14.70 -16.90
C VAL A 288 -0.30 -15.43 -15.78
N ILE A 289 0.35 -15.56 -14.63
CA ILE A 289 -0.24 -16.16 -13.43
C ILE A 289 -0.24 -15.08 -12.35
N THR A 290 -1.39 -14.88 -11.74
CA THR A 290 -1.58 -13.96 -10.62
C THR A 290 -2.35 -14.65 -9.50
N GLY A 291 -2.53 -14.00 -8.37
CA GLY A 291 -3.27 -14.56 -7.24
C GLY A 291 -3.26 -13.67 -6.01
N GLU A 292 -4.09 -14.03 -5.08
CA GLU A 292 -4.18 -13.45 -3.73
C GLU A 292 -4.76 -14.48 -2.75
N GLY A 293 -4.76 -14.19 -1.45
CA GLY A 293 -5.27 -15.11 -0.43
C GLY A 293 -6.74 -15.51 -0.64
N ARG A 294 -7.58 -14.60 -1.17
CA ARG A 294 -8.98 -14.88 -1.53
C ARG A 294 -9.42 -14.04 -2.72
N ILE A 295 -9.84 -14.72 -3.80
CA ILE A 295 -10.44 -14.08 -4.96
C ILE A 295 -11.97 -14.12 -4.81
N ASP A 296 -12.60 -12.95 -4.85
CA ASP A 296 -14.04 -12.74 -4.70
C ASP A 296 -14.50 -11.53 -5.54
N SER A 297 -15.76 -11.09 -5.37
CA SER A 297 -16.29 -9.90 -6.04
C SER A 297 -15.59 -8.59 -5.64
N GLN A 298 -14.87 -8.54 -4.51
CA GLN A 298 -14.10 -7.36 -4.12
C GLN A 298 -12.79 -7.24 -4.92
N THR A 299 -12.30 -8.34 -5.49
CA THR A 299 -11.06 -8.37 -6.29
C THR A 299 -11.11 -7.42 -7.49
N ILE A 300 -12.31 -7.14 -8.04
CA ILE A 300 -12.48 -6.21 -9.18
C ILE A 300 -12.24 -4.74 -8.82
N HIS A 301 -12.22 -4.40 -7.54
CA HIS A 301 -12.07 -3.03 -7.05
C HIS A 301 -10.60 -2.63 -6.80
N GLY A 302 -9.73 -2.85 -7.80
CA GLY A 302 -8.35 -2.35 -7.75
C GLY A 302 -7.34 -3.27 -7.08
N LYS A 303 -7.71 -4.53 -6.75
CA LYS A 303 -6.77 -5.49 -6.19
C LYS A 303 -5.82 -6.07 -7.23
N VAL A 304 -4.72 -6.66 -6.76
CA VAL A 304 -3.61 -7.18 -7.56
C VAL A 304 -4.06 -8.08 -8.72
N PRO A 305 -4.90 -9.13 -8.54
CA PRO A 305 -5.19 -10.03 -9.64
C PRO A 305 -5.82 -9.36 -10.84
N VAL A 306 -6.78 -8.44 -10.62
CA VAL A 306 -7.44 -7.71 -11.70
C VAL A 306 -6.52 -6.63 -12.29
N GLY A 307 -5.67 -5.99 -11.48
CA GLY A 307 -4.66 -5.05 -11.97
C GLY A 307 -3.68 -5.71 -12.94
N VAL A 308 -3.13 -6.86 -12.56
CA VAL A 308 -2.25 -7.68 -13.40
C VAL A 308 -2.97 -8.14 -14.67
N ALA A 309 -4.22 -8.64 -14.54
CA ALA A 309 -5.01 -9.09 -15.67
C ALA A 309 -5.27 -7.98 -16.70
N LYS A 310 -5.59 -6.77 -16.25
CA LYS A 310 -5.77 -5.60 -17.15
C LYS A 310 -4.51 -5.31 -17.98
N ILE A 311 -3.33 -5.41 -17.38
CA ILE A 311 -2.06 -5.24 -18.10
C ILE A 311 -1.86 -6.37 -19.10
N ALA A 312 -2.07 -7.63 -18.69
CA ALA A 312 -1.93 -8.79 -19.56
C ALA A 312 -2.85 -8.72 -20.79
N LYS A 313 -4.10 -8.26 -20.59
CA LYS A 313 -5.09 -8.13 -21.68
C LYS A 313 -4.76 -7.04 -22.70
N ARG A 314 -3.95 -6.04 -22.37
CA ARG A 314 -3.43 -5.09 -23.37
C ARG A 314 -2.59 -5.78 -24.44
N TYR A 315 -1.96 -6.91 -24.10
CA TYR A 315 -1.12 -7.73 -24.96
C TYR A 315 -1.78 -9.05 -25.38
N ASN A 316 -3.10 -9.20 -25.12
CA ASN A 316 -3.89 -10.42 -25.42
C ASN A 316 -3.31 -11.69 -24.79
N LYS A 317 -2.71 -11.59 -23.58
CA LYS A 317 -2.12 -12.73 -22.88
C LYS A 317 -3.17 -13.47 -22.04
N PRO A 318 -3.12 -14.82 -21.99
CA PRO A 318 -3.95 -15.60 -21.09
C PRO A 318 -3.53 -15.36 -19.64
N VAL A 319 -4.53 -15.31 -18.74
CA VAL A 319 -4.34 -15.04 -17.32
C VAL A 319 -5.01 -16.11 -16.47
N ILE A 320 -4.24 -16.70 -15.56
CA ILE A 320 -4.74 -17.65 -14.57
C ILE A 320 -4.62 -17.01 -13.18
N GLY A 321 -5.72 -17.04 -12.42
CA GLY A 321 -5.75 -16.67 -11.00
C GLY A 321 -5.61 -17.93 -10.13
N ILE A 322 -4.66 -17.91 -9.18
CA ILE A 322 -4.51 -18.94 -8.14
C ILE A 322 -4.74 -18.27 -6.79
N ALA A 323 -5.66 -18.81 -6.00
CA ALA A 323 -6.06 -18.20 -4.75
C ALA A 323 -6.07 -19.19 -3.58
N GLY A 324 -5.83 -18.71 -2.36
CA GLY A 324 -6.04 -19.49 -1.16
C GLY A 324 -7.46 -20.05 -1.10
N SER A 325 -8.45 -19.18 -1.35
CA SER A 325 -9.86 -19.59 -1.45
C SER A 325 -10.62 -18.80 -2.51
N LEU A 326 -11.74 -19.32 -2.94
CA LEU A 326 -12.68 -18.68 -3.87
C LEU A 326 -14.06 -18.57 -3.21
N THR A 327 -14.82 -17.55 -3.56
CA THR A 327 -16.22 -17.40 -3.14
C THR A 327 -17.18 -17.76 -4.27
N ALA A 328 -18.45 -17.93 -3.94
CA ALA A 328 -19.47 -18.32 -4.92
C ALA A 328 -19.68 -17.26 -6.04
N ASP A 329 -19.35 -16.00 -5.76
CA ASP A 329 -19.48 -14.85 -6.66
C ASP A 329 -18.20 -14.56 -7.46
N VAL A 330 -17.19 -15.41 -7.38
CA VAL A 330 -15.88 -15.24 -8.04
C VAL A 330 -15.99 -15.08 -9.56
N GLY A 331 -17.05 -15.59 -10.18
CA GLY A 331 -17.23 -15.55 -11.64
C GLY A 331 -17.13 -14.14 -12.25
N VAL A 332 -17.36 -13.09 -11.48
CA VAL A 332 -17.26 -11.70 -11.95
C VAL A 332 -15.84 -11.35 -12.45
N VAL A 333 -14.79 -11.98 -11.95
CA VAL A 333 -13.40 -11.67 -12.35
C VAL A 333 -13.09 -12.06 -13.80
N HIS A 334 -13.88 -12.96 -14.39
CA HIS A 334 -13.70 -13.33 -15.79
C HIS A 334 -14.00 -12.17 -16.74
N GLU A 335 -14.97 -11.32 -16.41
CA GLU A 335 -15.29 -10.11 -17.16
C GLU A 335 -14.18 -9.03 -17.01
N HIS A 336 -13.28 -9.21 -16.03
CA HIS A 336 -12.17 -8.32 -15.75
C HIS A 336 -10.80 -8.86 -16.19
N GLY A 337 -10.79 -9.90 -17.04
CA GLY A 337 -9.61 -10.37 -17.77
C GLY A 337 -8.89 -11.56 -17.13
N ILE A 338 -9.41 -12.18 -16.08
CA ILE A 338 -8.88 -13.45 -15.55
C ILE A 338 -9.61 -14.60 -16.25
N ASP A 339 -8.90 -15.36 -17.08
CA ASP A 339 -9.53 -16.41 -17.91
C ASP A 339 -9.94 -17.65 -17.11
N ALA A 340 -9.17 -18.01 -16.09
CA ALA A 340 -9.46 -19.13 -15.21
C ALA A 340 -9.00 -18.84 -13.78
N VAL A 341 -9.73 -19.37 -12.79
CA VAL A 341 -9.39 -19.25 -11.38
C VAL A 341 -9.37 -20.60 -10.70
N PHE A 342 -8.42 -20.78 -9.77
CA PHE A 342 -8.24 -22.02 -9.03
C PHE A 342 -8.01 -21.75 -7.56
N SER A 343 -8.66 -22.53 -6.68
CA SER A 343 -8.34 -22.58 -5.26
C SER A 343 -7.19 -23.56 -5.01
N VAL A 344 -6.33 -23.24 -4.05
CA VAL A 344 -5.26 -24.15 -3.58
C VAL A 344 -5.78 -25.19 -2.59
N ILE A 345 -7.02 -25.06 -2.11
CA ILE A 345 -7.62 -26.01 -1.18
C ILE A 345 -8.11 -27.23 -1.97
N TYR A 346 -7.42 -28.33 -1.84
CA TYR A 346 -7.72 -29.59 -2.53
C TYR A 346 -8.28 -30.68 -1.63
N THR A 347 -8.27 -30.44 -0.29
CA THR A 347 -8.82 -31.35 0.71
C THR A 347 -9.62 -30.60 1.75
N VAL A 348 -10.46 -31.32 2.49
CA VAL A 348 -11.16 -30.74 3.65
C VAL A 348 -10.15 -30.61 4.79
N CYS A 349 -9.91 -29.40 5.23
CA CYS A 349 -8.94 -29.07 6.29
C CYS A 349 -9.47 -27.91 7.12
N THR A 350 -8.86 -27.70 8.28
CA THR A 350 -9.07 -26.50 9.11
C THR A 350 -8.36 -25.29 8.47
N LEU A 351 -8.72 -24.08 8.88
CA LEU A 351 -8.02 -22.87 8.46
C LEU A 351 -6.54 -22.90 8.89
N GLU A 352 -6.25 -23.35 10.09
CA GLU A 352 -4.89 -23.47 10.63
C GLU A 352 -4.02 -24.37 9.75
N GLU A 353 -4.50 -25.59 9.44
CA GLU A 353 -3.82 -26.52 8.52
C GLU A 353 -3.63 -25.92 7.14
N ALA A 354 -4.63 -25.22 6.60
CA ALA A 354 -4.52 -24.58 5.29
C ALA A 354 -3.45 -23.49 5.24
N LEU A 355 -3.29 -22.71 6.33
CA LEU A 355 -2.29 -21.66 6.46
C LEU A 355 -0.88 -22.24 6.66
N GLU A 356 -0.74 -23.28 7.49
CA GLU A 356 0.55 -23.94 7.74
C GLU A 356 1.10 -24.64 6.49
N GLU A 357 0.24 -25.29 5.70
CA GLU A 357 0.63 -26.01 4.48
C GLU A 357 0.52 -25.17 3.20
N ALA A 358 0.35 -23.87 3.32
CA ALA A 358 0.01 -22.99 2.21
C ALA A 358 0.99 -23.09 1.03
N ALA A 359 2.30 -23.16 1.27
CA ALA A 359 3.30 -23.26 0.20
C ALA A 359 3.15 -24.55 -0.62
N GLU A 360 2.93 -25.68 0.05
CA GLU A 360 2.72 -26.97 -0.59
C GLU A 360 1.38 -27.00 -1.33
N ASN A 361 0.33 -26.42 -0.76
CA ASN A 361 -0.96 -26.30 -1.39
C ASN A 361 -0.89 -25.49 -2.69
N VAL A 362 -0.16 -24.36 -2.70
CA VAL A 362 0.09 -23.56 -3.90
C VAL A 362 0.88 -24.35 -4.93
N ARG A 363 1.97 -25.01 -4.54
CA ARG A 363 2.80 -25.83 -5.42
C ARG A 363 1.98 -26.93 -6.08
N MET A 364 1.19 -27.68 -5.32
CA MET A 364 0.34 -28.77 -5.81
C MET A 364 -0.72 -28.28 -6.81
N ALA A 365 -1.42 -27.18 -6.47
CA ALA A 365 -2.39 -26.57 -7.37
C ALA A 365 -1.73 -26.13 -8.69
N ALA A 366 -0.61 -25.42 -8.59
CA ALA A 366 0.17 -24.95 -9.74
C ALA A 366 0.64 -26.11 -10.63
N ARG A 367 1.15 -27.20 -10.05
CA ARG A 367 1.54 -28.40 -10.78
C ARG A 367 0.38 -29.03 -11.54
N ASN A 368 -0.79 -29.12 -10.92
CA ASN A 368 -1.97 -29.70 -11.56
C ASN A 368 -2.51 -28.83 -12.69
N ILE A 369 -2.50 -27.50 -12.51
CA ILE A 369 -2.84 -26.54 -13.56
C ILE A 369 -1.89 -26.68 -14.75
N ALA A 370 -0.58 -26.73 -14.51
CA ALA A 370 0.43 -26.94 -15.54
C ALA A 370 0.21 -28.26 -16.31
N ALA A 371 -0.10 -29.34 -15.60
CA ALA A 371 -0.41 -30.63 -16.22
C ALA A 371 -1.66 -30.57 -17.11
N ALA A 372 -2.72 -29.90 -16.67
CA ALA A 372 -3.93 -29.71 -17.48
C ALA A 372 -3.65 -28.87 -18.75
N LEU A 373 -2.84 -27.80 -18.62
CA LEU A 373 -2.41 -27.02 -19.78
C LEU A 373 -1.61 -27.85 -20.79
N LYS A 374 -0.69 -28.67 -20.31
CA LYS A 374 0.12 -29.54 -21.17
C LYS A 374 -0.74 -30.52 -21.94
N LEU A 375 -1.72 -31.15 -21.29
CA LEU A 375 -2.69 -32.05 -21.97
C LEU A 375 -3.47 -31.31 -23.07
N GLY A 376 -3.89 -30.06 -22.83
CA GLY A 376 -4.57 -29.25 -23.83
C GLY A 376 -3.69 -28.83 -25.01
N MET A 377 -2.38 -28.74 -24.84
CA MET A 377 -1.43 -28.46 -25.92
C MET A 377 -1.11 -29.68 -26.79
N GLU A 378 -1.31 -30.89 -26.26
CA GLU A 378 -1.06 -32.17 -26.95
C GLU A 378 -2.30 -32.70 -27.68
N MET A 379 -3.48 -32.10 -27.47
CA MET A 379 -4.76 -32.45 -28.18
C MET A 379 -4.89 -31.70 -29.50
#